data_5dc588139a8e02093d64d8f6b26b83ea
#
_entry.id   5dc588139a8e02093d64d8f6b26b83ea
#
_cell.length_a   1.000
_cell.length_b   1.000
_cell.length_c   1.000
_cell.angle_alpha   90.00
_cell.angle_beta   90.00
_cell.angle_gamma   90.00
#
_symmetry.space_group_name_H-M   'P 1'
#
loop_
_entity.id
_entity.type
_entity.pdbx_description
1 polymer ?
#
loop_
_entity_poly.entity_id
_entity_poly.type
_entity_poly.pdbx_seq_one_letter_code
_entity_poly.pdbx_strand_id
1 'polypeptide(L)'
;MAAFDWRVGSTARMDIDGVSLEYAMWGPAPDAAPTLFLLHEGLGCIALWRDFPEQLAAATGCGVFAWSRAGYGASGEKPLPWSLDYMTDEAMTCLPQVLDAVNPRQAILLGHSDGASIAAIYAGSFEDRRLWGVILMAPHFFTEDFGLAAIADARTAYDKADLRNRLGKYHQHVDNCFRGWNDSWLHSDFRAWNVSDCLDYIRVPVLAVQGHDDQYGSMAQIEEVQDRCYAPVDVLAIEDCRHAPHLDQPQATLDGVTDFCRRLADINV
;
A
#
# COMPACT_ATOMS: atom_id res chain seq x y z
N MET A 1 -17.39 6.85 21.03
CA MET A 1 -17.71 6.53 19.63
C MET A 1 -18.26 5.11 19.60
N ALA A 2 -19.21 4.78 18.70
CA ALA A 2 -19.62 3.39 18.50
C ALA A 2 -18.41 2.59 18.00
N ALA A 3 -18.27 1.32 18.47
CA ALA A 3 -17.20 0.46 17.99
C ALA A 3 -17.37 0.24 16.49
N PHE A 4 -16.23 0.17 15.75
CA PHE A 4 -16.23 -0.15 14.34
C PHE A 4 -16.83 -1.55 14.12
N ASP A 5 -17.78 -1.66 13.20
CA ASP A 5 -18.47 -2.93 12.94
C ASP A 5 -17.59 -3.89 12.14
N TRP A 6 -16.81 -4.72 12.85
CA TRP A 6 -15.86 -5.64 12.27
C TRP A 6 -16.53 -6.94 11.81
N ARG A 7 -16.83 -7.07 10.52
CA ARG A 7 -17.52 -8.24 9.92
C ARG A 7 -16.62 -8.93 8.89
N VAL A 8 -15.98 -9.98 9.30
CA VAL A 8 -15.09 -10.78 8.44
C VAL A 8 -15.85 -11.37 7.24
N GLY A 9 -15.20 -11.36 6.06
CA GLY A 9 -15.67 -11.98 4.83
C GLY A 9 -16.72 -11.20 4.05
N SER A 10 -16.99 -9.94 4.40
CA SER A 10 -17.86 -9.04 3.64
C SER A 10 -17.16 -7.75 3.27
N THR A 11 -17.48 -7.21 2.10
CA THR A 11 -17.16 -5.82 1.76
C THR A 11 -18.21 -4.88 2.33
N ALA A 12 -17.79 -3.72 2.79
CA ALA A 12 -18.66 -2.66 3.28
C ALA A 12 -18.16 -1.29 2.79
N ARG A 13 -18.80 -0.21 3.22
CA ARG A 13 -18.43 1.15 2.83
C ARG A 13 -18.31 2.04 4.05
N MET A 14 -17.36 2.96 4.01
CA MET A 14 -17.20 4.05 4.97
C MET A 14 -17.08 5.38 4.22
N ASP A 15 -17.51 6.45 4.83
CA ASP A 15 -17.33 7.80 4.31
C ASP A 15 -16.06 8.40 4.90
N ILE A 16 -15.16 8.84 4.01
CA ILE A 16 -13.96 9.60 4.36
C ILE A 16 -13.95 10.86 3.50
N ASP A 17 -14.06 12.00 4.11
CA ASP A 17 -14.13 13.32 3.46
C ASP A 17 -15.22 13.43 2.37
N GLY A 18 -16.37 12.79 2.59
CA GLY A 18 -17.48 12.78 1.64
C GLY A 18 -17.29 11.81 0.47
N VAL A 19 -16.24 10.99 0.49
CA VAL A 19 -16.04 9.91 -0.48
C VAL A 19 -16.35 8.57 0.14
N SER A 20 -17.26 7.82 -0.49
CA SER A 20 -17.62 6.47 -0.06
C SER A 20 -16.51 5.48 -0.46
N LEU A 21 -15.72 5.02 0.50
CA LEU A 21 -14.64 4.05 0.29
C LEU A 21 -15.13 2.62 0.55
N GLU A 22 -14.83 1.71 -0.38
CA GLU A 22 -14.99 0.27 -0.20
C GLU A 22 -13.90 -0.26 0.74
N TYR A 23 -14.28 -1.10 1.70
CA TYR A 23 -13.34 -1.80 2.57
C TYR A 23 -13.74 -3.25 2.83
N ALA A 24 -12.77 -4.04 3.28
CA ALA A 24 -12.97 -5.43 3.71
C ALA A 24 -12.01 -5.76 4.85
N MET A 25 -12.35 -6.80 5.63
CA MET A 25 -11.58 -7.19 6.79
C MET A 25 -11.57 -8.70 7.01
N TRP A 26 -10.48 -9.18 7.62
CA TRP A 26 -10.22 -10.58 7.92
C TRP A 26 -9.63 -10.71 9.33
N GLY A 27 -9.74 -11.90 9.92
CA GLY A 27 -9.17 -12.18 11.23
C GLY A 27 -9.84 -11.45 12.39
N PRO A 28 -9.17 -11.36 13.55
CA PRO A 28 -9.72 -10.77 14.77
C PRO A 28 -9.95 -9.27 14.67
N ALA A 29 -10.85 -8.75 15.51
CA ALA A 29 -11.16 -7.32 15.60
C ALA A 29 -9.99 -6.50 16.18
N PRO A 30 -9.91 -5.18 15.91
CA PRO A 30 -8.79 -4.32 16.26
C PRO A 30 -8.59 -4.08 17.77
N ASP A 31 -9.55 -4.45 18.60
CA ASP A 31 -9.44 -4.47 20.06
C ASP A 31 -8.92 -5.79 20.62
N ALA A 32 -8.94 -6.86 19.83
CA ALA A 32 -8.52 -8.20 20.21
C ALA A 32 -7.10 -8.57 19.78
N ALA A 33 -6.59 -8.00 18.66
CA ALA A 33 -5.24 -8.24 18.15
C ALA A 33 -4.72 -7.02 17.36
N PRO A 34 -3.41 -6.96 17.07
CA PRO A 34 -2.86 -5.98 16.13
C PRO A 34 -3.55 -6.07 14.76
N THR A 35 -3.64 -4.94 14.06
CA THR A 35 -4.29 -4.89 12.75
C THR A 35 -3.31 -4.48 11.67
N LEU A 36 -3.18 -5.30 10.62
CA LEU A 36 -2.49 -5.00 9.38
C LEU A 36 -3.41 -4.17 8.48
N PHE A 37 -2.96 -3.00 8.08
CA PHE A 37 -3.64 -2.12 7.12
C PHE A 37 -2.98 -2.27 5.75
N LEU A 38 -3.72 -2.76 4.77
CA LEU A 38 -3.22 -3.01 3.42
C LEU A 38 -3.49 -1.82 2.50
N LEU A 39 -2.43 -1.18 2.02
CA LEU A 39 -2.46 -0.08 1.06
C LEU A 39 -2.05 -0.61 -0.32
N HIS A 40 -2.98 -0.66 -1.26
CA HIS A 40 -2.77 -1.24 -2.58
C HIS A 40 -1.90 -0.36 -3.50
N GLU A 41 -1.38 -0.96 -4.58
CA GLU A 41 -0.58 -0.34 -5.62
C GLU A 41 -1.37 0.64 -6.51
N GLY A 42 -0.69 1.26 -7.49
CA GLY A 42 -1.20 2.31 -8.37
C GLY A 42 -2.38 1.93 -9.27
N LEU A 43 -2.59 0.64 -9.54
CA LEU A 43 -3.76 0.12 -10.26
C LEU A 43 -4.50 -0.96 -9.46
N GLY A 44 -4.26 -0.98 -8.16
CA GLY A 44 -4.80 -1.95 -7.23
C GLY A 44 -6.17 -1.62 -6.67
N CYS A 45 -6.72 -2.58 -5.96
CA CYS A 45 -7.92 -2.46 -5.13
C CYS A 45 -7.99 -3.68 -4.20
N ILE A 46 -9.00 -3.76 -3.33
CA ILE A 46 -9.19 -4.91 -2.43
C ILE A 46 -9.13 -6.24 -3.20
N ALA A 47 -9.84 -6.35 -4.32
CA ALA A 47 -9.96 -7.60 -5.06
C ALA A 47 -8.62 -8.09 -5.67
N LEU A 48 -7.66 -7.19 -5.86
CA LEU A 48 -6.34 -7.53 -6.45
C LEU A 48 -5.34 -8.07 -5.42
N TRP A 49 -5.63 -7.96 -4.13
CA TRP A 49 -4.89 -8.68 -3.10
C TRP A 49 -5.15 -10.20 -3.11
N ARG A 50 -6.20 -10.65 -3.82
CA ARG A 50 -6.61 -12.05 -3.92
C ARG A 50 -6.88 -12.65 -2.53
N ASP A 51 -6.28 -13.79 -2.23
CA ASP A 51 -6.37 -14.53 -0.96
C ASP A 51 -5.28 -14.12 0.06
N PHE A 52 -4.38 -13.22 -0.33
CA PHE A 52 -3.28 -12.76 0.54
C PHE A 52 -3.75 -12.18 1.88
N PRO A 53 -4.82 -11.36 1.96
CA PRO A 53 -5.30 -10.84 3.25
C PRO A 53 -5.80 -11.95 4.20
N GLU A 54 -6.48 -12.98 3.66
CA GLU A 54 -6.94 -14.12 4.45
C GLU A 54 -5.77 -14.96 4.96
N GLN A 55 -4.78 -15.20 4.09
CA GLN A 55 -3.56 -15.93 4.45
C GLN A 55 -2.76 -15.18 5.51
N LEU A 56 -2.63 -13.84 5.40
CA LEU A 56 -1.99 -13.00 6.40
C LEU A 56 -2.69 -13.11 7.76
N ALA A 57 -4.02 -12.98 7.80
CA ALA A 57 -4.77 -13.09 9.04
C ALA A 57 -4.58 -14.46 9.70
N ALA A 58 -4.59 -15.54 8.90
CA ALA A 58 -4.39 -16.90 9.38
C ALA A 58 -2.96 -17.15 9.89
N ALA A 59 -1.94 -16.65 9.19
CA ALA A 59 -0.54 -16.89 9.51
C ALA A 59 -0.02 -16.02 10.69
N THR A 60 -0.46 -14.77 10.78
CA THR A 60 0.01 -13.82 11.78
C THR A 60 -0.85 -13.78 13.05
N GLY A 61 -2.11 -14.21 12.98
CA GLY A 61 -3.10 -14.01 14.03
C GLY A 61 -3.56 -12.55 14.18
N CYS A 62 -3.12 -11.65 13.32
CA CYS A 62 -3.54 -10.25 13.27
C CYS A 62 -4.91 -10.09 12.60
N GLY A 63 -5.62 -9.01 12.94
CA GLY A 63 -6.66 -8.49 12.07
C GLY A 63 -6.05 -7.96 10.78
N VAL A 64 -6.76 -8.04 9.67
CA VAL A 64 -6.35 -7.44 8.39
C VAL A 64 -7.46 -6.53 7.88
N PHE A 65 -7.14 -5.30 7.57
CA PHE A 65 -8.04 -4.30 7.02
C PHE A 65 -7.50 -3.80 5.68
N ALA A 66 -8.32 -3.87 4.63
CA ALA A 66 -7.98 -3.32 3.32
C ALA A 66 -9.10 -2.43 2.81
N TRP A 67 -8.74 -1.37 2.12
CA TRP A 67 -9.70 -0.51 1.42
C TRP A 67 -9.23 -0.20 0.00
N SER A 68 -10.17 0.06 -0.88
CA SER A 68 -9.90 0.64 -2.18
C SER A 68 -9.90 2.17 -2.03
N ARG A 69 -8.78 2.84 -2.36
CA ARG A 69 -8.69 4.31 -2.29
C ARG A 69 -9.72 4.98 -3.21
N ALA A 70 -9.97 6.28 -3.03
CA ALA A 70 -10.83 7.06 -3.92
C ALA A 70 -10.36 6.95 -5.38
N GLY A 71 -11.28 6.65 -6.30
CA GLY A 71 -11.01 6.38 -7.72
C GLY A 71 -10.73 4.91 -8.05
N TYR A 72 -10.58 4.03 -7.05
CA TYR A 72 -10.24 2.62 -7.22
C TYR A 72 -11.34 1.67 -6.78
N GLY A 73 -11.29 0.43 -7.27
CA GLY A 73 -12.23 -0.63 -6.89
C GLY A 73 -13.68 -0.22 -7.13
N ALA A 74 -14.51 -0.41 -6.10
CA ALA A 74 -15.88 0.08 -6.07
C ALA A 74 -16.03 1.38 -5.25
N SER A 75 -14.92 2.02 -4.83
CA SER A 75 -14.93 3.32 -4.15
C SER A 75 -15.42 4.45 -5.05
N GLY A 76 -15.83 5.56 -4.43
CA GLY A 76 -16.22 6.78 -5.14
C GLY A 76 -15.08 7.36 -6.00
N GLU A 77 -15.43 8.15 -7.00
CA GLU A 77 -14.48 8.80 -7.89
C GLU A 77 -13.61 9.84 -7.16
N LYS A 78 -12.40 10.03 -7.67
CA LYS A 78 -11.51 11.14 -7.34
C LYS A 78 -11.43 12.07 -8.55
N PRO A 79 -11.76 13.37 -8.43
CA PRO A 79 -11.76 14.28 -9.58
C PRO A 79 -10.43 14.29 -10.33
N LEU A 80 -10.50 14.25 -11.68
CA LEU A 80 -9.34 14.39 -12.56
C LEU A 80 -9.09 15.87 -12.92
N PRO A 81 -7.81 16.29 -13.15
CA PRO A 81 -6.60 15.51 -12.95
C PRO A 81 -6.28 15.33 -11.46
N TRP A 82 -5.60 14.23 -11.09
CA TRP A 82 -5.12 14.10 -9.71
C TRP A 82 -3.94 15.05 -9.45
N SER A 83 -3.78 15.48 -8.21
CA SER A 83 -2.58 16.18 -7.75
C SER A 83 -1.34 15.34 -8.02
N LEU A 84 -0.22 15.96 -8.34
CA LEU A 84 1.07 15.27 -8.41
C LEU A 84 1.55 14.81 -7.03
N ASP A 85 1.01 15.41 -5.97
CA ASP A 85 1.27 15.02 -4.58
C ASP A 85 0.24 14.00 -4.05
N TYR A 86 -0.51 13.31 -4.93
CA TYR A 86 -1.65 12.47 -4.55
C TYR A 86 -1.31 11.37 -3.52
N MET A 87 -0.07 10.85 -3.51
CA MET A 87 0.38 9.89 -2.49
C MET A 87 0.61 10.58 -1.15
N THR A 88 1.16 11.78 -1.15
CA THR A 88 1.31 12.61 0.05
C THR A 88 -0.06 13.02 0.58
N ASP A 89 -0.98 13.46 -0.28
CA ASP A 89 -2.35 13.81 0.09
C ASP A 89 -3.06 12.61 0.74
N GLU A 90 -2.90 11.41 0.18
CA GLU A 90 -3.48 10.18 0.73
C GLU A 90 -2.90 9.85 2.12
N ALA A 91 -1.57 9.98 2.28
CA ALA A 91 -0.90 9.73 3.54
C ALA A 91 -1.26 10.75 4.63
N MET A 92 -1.42 12.03 4.26
CA MET A 92 -1.63 13.11 5.21
C MET A 92 -3.10 13.35 5.56
N THR A 93 -4.03 12.94 4.70
CA THR A 93 -5.46 13.26 4.89
C THR A 93 -6.34 12.04 5.01
N CYS A 94 -6.27 11.08 4.08
CA CYS A 94 -7.17 9.93 4.07
C CYS A 94 -6.75 8.86 5.08
N LEU A 95 -5.49 8.43 5.06
CA LEU A 95 -5.00 7.35 5.93
C LEU A 95 -5.20 7.64 7.43
N PRO A 96 -4.93 8.86 7.98
CA PRO A 96 -5.26 9.18 9.36
C PRO A 96 -6.73 8.95 9.70
N GLN A 97 -7.64 9.34 8.82
CA GLN A 97 -9.08 9.20 9.04
C GLN A 97 -9.52 7.72 8.99
N VAL A 98 -8.92 6.92 8.09
CA VAL A 98 -9.15 5.46 8.05
C VAL A 98 -8.69 4.81 9.36
N LEU A 99 -7.50 5.16 9.85
CA LEU A 99 -6.98 4.67 11.12
C LEU A 99 -7.86 5.09 12.30
N ASP A 100 -8.36 6.31 12.30
CA ASP A 100 -9.24 6.82 13.35
C ASP A 100 -10.64 6.17 13.31
N ALA A 101 -11.16 5.88 12.12
CA ALA A 101 -12.43 5.19 11.94
C ALA A 101 -12.37 3.75 12.46
N VAL A 102 -11.32 3.01 12.11
CA VAL A 102 -11.09 1.62 12.57
C VAL A 102 -10.65 1.58 14.03
N ASN A 103 -9.89 2.60 14.48
CA ASN A 103 -9.39 2.79 15.84
C ASN A 103 -8.66 1.55 16.42
N PRO A 104 -7.63 1.04 15.77
CA PRO A 104 -6.87 -0.11 16.27
C PRO A 104 -6.08 0.28 17.52
N ARG A 105 -5.88 -0.68 18.42
CA ARG A 105 -4.92 -0.49 19.53
C ARG A 105 -3.49 -0.49 19.02
N GLN A 106 -3.24 -1.30 17.99
CA GLN A 106 -1.93 -1.54 17.39
C GLN A 106 -2.11 -1.70 15.89
N ALA A 107 -1.41 -0.89 15.11
CA ALA A 107 -1.45 -0.87 13.66
C ALA A 107 -0.11 -1.28 13.06
N ILE A 108 -0.13 -2.05 11.99
CA ILE A 108 1.01 -2.31 11.12
C ILE A 108 0.57 -1.90 9.72
N LEU A 109 1.28 -0.98 9.08
CA LEU A 109 0.98 -0.61 7.70
C LEU A 109 1.73 -1.55 6.76
N LEU A 110 1.02 -2.16 5.82
CA LEU A 110 1.59 -2.92 4.72
C LEU A 110 1.19 -2.26 3.41
N GLY A 111 2.12 -1.58 2.79
CA GLY A 111 1.91 -0.93 1.50
C GLY A 111 2.57 -1.68 0.35
N HIS A 112 1.94 -1.65 -0.82
CA HIS A 112 2.50 -2.14 -2.06
C HIS A 112 2.62 -1.00 -3.07
N SER A 113 3.81 -0.78 -3.65
CA SER A 113 4.08 0.24 -4.67
C SER A 113 3.66 1.63 -4.17
N ASP A 114 2.74 2.34 -4.85
CA ASP A 114 2.15 3.60 -4.36
C ASP A 114 1.71 3.49 -2.88
N GLY A 115 1.10 2.37 -2.50
CA GLY A 115 0.69 2.11 -1.12
C GLY A 115 1.86 2.05 -0.14
N ALA A 116 3.02 1.58 -0.58
CA ALA A 116 4.23 1.57 0.23
C ALA A 116 4.79 2.98 0.42
N SER A 117 4.79 3.80 -0.63
CA SER A 117 5.15 5.23 -0.55
C SER A 117 4.23 5.96 0.41
N ILE A 118 2.91 5.74 0.32
CA ILE A 118 1.90 6.32 1.22
C ILE A 118 2.17 5.90 2.68
N ALA A 119 2.43 4.61 2.92
CA ALA A 119 2.73 4.10 4.27
C ALA A 119 4.01 4.72 4.86
N ALA A 120 5.07 4.87 4.05
CA ALA A 120 6.32 5.48 4.48
C ALA A 120 6.15 6.98 4.77
N ILE A 121 5.45 7.72 3.90
CA ILE A 121 5.16 9.15 4.11
C ILE A 121 4.38 9.33 5.42
N TYR A 122 3.35 8.51 5.66
CA TYR A 122 2.61 8.55 6.91
C TYR A 122 3.52 8.30 8.13
N ALA A 123 4.28 7.21 8.11
CA ALA A 123 5.15 6.81 9.22
C ALA A 123 6.25 7.83 9.51
N GLY A 124 6.72 8.55 8.49
CA GLY A 124 7.69 9.64 8.64
C GLY A 124 7.08 10.98 9.05
N SER A 125 5.77 11.17 8.84
CA SER A 125 5.09 12.45 9.10
C SER A 125 4.35 12.50 10.43
N PHE A 126 3.93 11.35 10.98
CA PHE A 126 3.12 11.28 12.18
C PHE A 126 3.79 10.48 13.30
N GLU A 127 3.75 11.01 14.52
CA GLU A 127 4.07 10.26 15.75
C GLU A 127 2.81 9.54 16.26
N ASP A 128 2.35 8.52 15.50
CA ASP A 128 1.18 7.74 15.88
C ASP A 128 1.59 6.57 16.78
N ARG A 129 1.21 6.63 18.06
CA ARG A 129 1.54 5.60 19.06
C ARG A 129 0.88 4.24 18.77
N ARG A 130 -0.12 4.19 17.89
CA ARG A 130 -0.76 2.95 17.44
C ARG A 130 0.15 2.20 16.46
N LEU A 131 1.04 2.93 15.75
CA LEU A 131 1.89 2.35 14.71
C LEU A 131 3.04 1.56 15.33
N TRP A 132 3.08 0.25 15.05
CA TRP A 132 4.10 -0.67 15.54
C TRP A 132 5.20 -0.99 14.53
N GLY A 133 4.88 -0.93 13.24
CA GLY A 133 5.81 -1.23 12.17
C GLY A 133 5.24 -0.91 10.80
N VAL A 134 6.13 -0.89 9.81
CA VAL A 134 5.78 -0.61 8.41
C VAL A 134 6.39 -1.69 7.52
N ILE A 135 5.61 -2.20 6.59
CA ILE A 135 6.04 -3.16 5.57
C ILE A 135 5.90 -2.45 4.21
N LEU A 136 7.04 -2.28 3.55
CA LEU A 136 7.18 -1.55 2.30
C LEU A 136 7.48 -2.56 1.19
N MET A 137 6.45 -2.96 0.45
CA MET A 137 6.55 -3.95 -0.62
C MET A 137 6.65 -3.25 -1.98
N ALA A 138 7.76 -3.41 -2.68
CA ALA A 138 8.09 -2.77 -3.95
C ALA A 138 7.87 -1.23 -3.91
N PRO A 139 8.45 -0.51 -2.92
CA PRO A 139 8.21 0.91 -2.72
C PRO A 139 8.82 1.76 -3.82
N HIS A 140 8.32 3.01 -3.93
CA HIS A 140 8.95 4.08 -4.69
C HIS A 140 9.14 5.30 -3.80
N PHE A 141 10.34 5.87 -3.80
CA PHE A 141 10.67 7.13 -3.11
C PHE A 141 11.12 8.19 -4.09
N PHE A 142 11.55 7.79 -5.27
CA PHE A 142 11.92 8.63 -6.41
C PHE A 142 11.60 7.90 -7.72
N THR A 143 11.54 8.67 -8.81
CA THR A 143 11.29 8.10 -10.14
C THR A 143 12.56 7.52 -10.74
N GLU A 144 12.41 6.43 -11.49
CA GLU A 144 13.49 5.81 -12.29
C GLU A 144 13.06 5.78 -13.76
N ASP A 145 13.98 6.07 -14.68
CA ASP A 145 13.65 6.20 -16.11
C ASP A 145 13.06 4.92 -16.71
N PHE A 146 13.54 3.73 -16.31
CA PHE A 146 12.99 2.46 -16.77
C PHE A 146 11.58 2.20 -16.23
N GLY A 147 11.31 2.59 -14.98
CA GLY A 147 9.98 2.51 -14.38
C GLY A 147 8.99 3.42 -15.10
N LEU A 148 9.39 4.67 -15.39
CA LEU A 148 8.57 5.58 -16.20
C LEU A 148 8.30 5.04 -17.61
N ALA A 149 9.28 4.35 -18.22
CA ALA A 149 9.09 3.69 -19.51
C ALA A 149 8.06 2.56 -19.43
N ALA A 150 8.12 1.71 -18.38
CA ALA A 150 7.13 0.67 -18.15
C ALA A 150 5.71 1.24 -17.93
N ILE A 151 5.58 2.40 -17.26
CA ILE A 151 4.31 3.11 -17.08
C ILE A 151 3.79 3.66 -18.43
N ALA A 152 4.67 4.12 -19.32
CA ALA A 152 4.31 4.54 -20.68
C ALA A 152 3.84 3.36 -21.53
N ASP A 153 4.45 2.18 -21.36
CA ASP A 153 4.00 0.94 -22.01
C ASP A 153 2.61 0.53 -21.51
N ALA A 154 2.33 0.71 -20.21
CA ALA A 154 0.99 0.50 -19.66
C ALA A 154 -0.05 1.44 -20.31
N ARG A 155 0.29 2.70 -20.60
CA ARG A 155 -0.57 3.63 -21.37
C ARG A 155 -0.90 3.07 -22.76
N THR A 156 0.12 2.58 -23.44
CA THR A 156 -0.05 1.97 -24.77
C THR A 156 -0.95 0.74 -24.70
N ALA A 157 -0.75 -0.11 -23.69
CA ALA A 157 -1.57 -1.30 -23.48
C ALA A 157 -3.02 -0.95 -23.12
N TYR A 158 -3.23 0.14 -22.38
CA TYR A 158 -4.58 0.64 -22.03
C TYR A 158 -5.32 1.19 -23.24
N ASP A 159 -4.66 2.02 -24.06
CA ASP A 159 -5.28 2.70 -25.19
C ASP A 159 -5.47 1.78 -26.42
N LYS A 160 -4.59 0.79 -26.63
CA LYS A 160 -4.49 0.02 -27.88
C LYS A 160 -4.62 -1.49 -27.72
N ALA A 161 -4.63 -2.00 -26.47
CA ALA A 161 -4.73 -3.43 -26.19
C ALA A 161 -5.82 -3.70 -25.14
N ASP A 162 -5.73 -4.82 -24.39
CA ASP A 162 -6.81 -5.30 -23.53
C ASP A 162 -6.72 -4.82 -22.06
N LEU A 163 -5.75 -3.98 -21.71
CA LEU A 163 -5.54 -3.59 -20.31
C LEU A 163 -6.78 -2.89 -19.72
N ARG A 164 -7.43 -2.00 -20.48
CA ARG A 164 -8.66 -1.33 -20.03
C ARG A 164 -9.78 -2.30 -19.67
N ASN A 165 -10.02 -3.32 -20.49
CA ASN A 165 -11.05 -4.33 -20.23
C ASN A 165 -10.68 -5.22 -19.02
N ARG A 166 -9.40 -5.53 -18.84
CA ARG A 166 -8.92 -6.31 -17.70
C ARG A 166 -9.09 -5.55 -16.40
N LEU A 167 -8.72 -4.26 -16.35
CA LEU A 167 -8.89 -3.39 -15.19
C LEU A 167 -10.38 -3.11 -14.91
N GLY A 168 -11.21 -2.96 -15.94
CA GLY A 168 -12.65 -2.75 -15.82
C GLY A 168 -13.41 -3.89 -15.12
N LYS A 169 -12.76 -5.05 -14.89
CA LYS A 169 -13.32 -6.13 -14.08
C LYS A 169 -13.23 -5.84 -12.57
N TYR A 170 -12.35 -4.93 -12.18
CA TYR A 170 -12.02 -4.64 -10.79
C TYR A 170 -12.37 -3.21 -10.37
N HIS A 171 -12.41 -2.27 -11.32
CA HIS A 171 -12.64 -0.86 -11.05
C HIS A 171 -13.95 -0.39 -11.68
N GLN A 172 -14.86 0.11 -10.85
CA GLN A 172 -16.13 0.69 -11.30
C GLN A 172 -15.89 1.90 -12.20
N HIS A 173 -14.88 2.70 -11.89
CA HIS A 173 -14.50 3.92 -12.61
C HIS A 173 -13.11 3.74 -13.24
N VAL A 174 -12.98 2.77 -14.17
CA VAL A 174 -11.68 2.33 -14.71
C VAL A 174 -10.87 3.45 -15.35
N ASP A 175 -11.53 4.37 -16.07
CA ASP A 175 -10.85 5.51 -16.70
C ASP A 175 -10.36 6.51 -15.64
N ASN A 176 -11.12 6.73 -14.56
CA ASN A 176 -10.71 7.57 -13.44
C ASN A 176 -9.46 6.97 -12.72
N CYS A 177 -9.50 5.67 -12.41
CA CYS A 177 -8.39 4.95 -11.83
C CYS A 177 -7.14 5.05 -12.70
N PHE A 178 -7.24 4.62 -13.97
CA PHE A 178 -6.09 4.54 -14.85
C PHE A 178 -5.51 5.92 -15.19
N ARG A 179 -6.36 6.88 -15.59
CA ARG A 179 -5.90 8.22 -15.97
C ARG A 179 -5.35 8.99 -14.79
N GLY A 180 -5.99 8.88 -13.62
CA GLY A 180 -5.49 9.52 -12.41
C GLY A 180 -4.06 9.07 -12.09
N TRP A 181 -3.80 7.78 -12.04
CA TRP A 181 -2.48 7.22 -11.79
C TRP A 181 -1.49 7.50 -12.93
N ASN A 182 -1.83 7.07 -14.16
CA ASN A 182 -0.90 7.09 -15.28
C ASN A 182 -0.54 8.50 -15.73
N ASP A 183 -1.52 9.44 -15.77
CA ASP A 183 -1.26 10.82 -16.17
C ASP A 183 -0.42 11.57 -15.12
N SER A 184 -0.58 11.24 -13.82
CA SER A 184 0.27 11.79 -12.75
C SER A 184 1.72 11.31 -12.90
N TRP A 185 1.94 9.98 -13.00
CA TRP A 185 3.29 9.42 -13.13
C TRP A 185 4.03 9.87 -14.39
N LEU A 186 3.33 10.11 -15.50
CA LEU A 186 3.93 10.56 -16.77
C LEU A 186 3.91 12.08 -16.94
N HIS A 187 3.46 12.84 -15.95
CA HIS A 187 3.55 14.28 -15.99
C HIS A 187 5.03 14.72 -15.96
N SER A 188 5.38 15.75 -16.75
CA SER A 188 6.77 16.23 -16.86
C SER A 188 7.38 16.59 -15.49
N ASP A 189 6.59 17.21 -14.62
CA ASP A 189 7.05 17.69 -13.33
C ASP A 189 7.19 16.54 -12.31
N PHE A 190 6.46 15.42 -12.50
CA PHE A 190 6.58 14.25 -11.66
C PHE A 190 7.93 13.52 -11.86
N ARG A 191 8.64 13.80 -12.95
CA ARG A 191 9.97 13.24 -13.19
C ARG A 191 10.99 13.62 -12.11
N ALA A 192 10.77 14.73 -11.42
CA ALA A 192 11.59 15.18 -10.29
C ALA A 192 10.99 14.78 -8.92
N TRP A 193 9.90 13.99 -8.92
CA TRP A 193 9.25 13.56 -7.69
C TRP A 193 10.23 12.74 -6.84
N ASN A 194 10.33 13.13 -5.58
CA ASN A 194 11.16 12.48 -4.57
C ASN A 194 10.55 12.74 -3.20
N VAL A 195 10.33 11.68 -2.43
CA VAL A 195 9.79 11.71 -1.07
C VAL A 195 10.71 11.01 -0.07
N SER A 196 11.97 10.74 -0.46
CA SER A 196 12.95 10.01 0.38
C SER A 196 13.13 10.64 1.76
N ASP A 197 12.96 11.96 1.89
CA ASP A 197 13.13 12.66 3.16
C ASP A 197 12.19 12.14 4.27
N CYS A 198 11.05 11.54 3.93
CA CYS A 198 10.15 10.94 4.92
C CYS A 198 10.81 9.76 5.68
N LEU A 199 11.76 9.06 5.04
CA LEU A 199 12.46 7.91 5.62
C LEU A 199 13.29 8.30 6.84
N ASP A 200 13.87 9.50 6.87
CA ASP A 200 14.68 10.02 7.98
C ASP A 200 13.90 10.12 9.30
N TYR A 201 12.57 10.17 9.20
CA TYR A 201 11.68 10.40 10.34
C TYR A 201 10.91 9.16 10.78
N ILE A 202 11.03 8.02 10.09
CA ILE A 202 10.41 6.76 10.53
C ILE A 202 11.04 6.31 11.85
N ARG A 203 10.20 6.02 12.86
CA ARG A 203 10.63 5.66 14.23
C ARG A 203 10.20 4.26 14.66
N VAL A 204 9.59 3.51 13.76
CA VAL A 204 9.13 2.13 13.97
C VAL A 204 9.91 1.18 13.08
N PRO A 205 10.06 -0.11 13.45
CA PRO A 205 10.73 -1.09 12.59
C PRO A 205 10.11 -1.16 11.18
N VAL A 206 10.96 -1.39 10.19
CA VAL A 206 10.61 -1.46 8.77
C VAL A 206 10.98 -2.83 8.21
N LEU A 207 10.07 -3.45 7.45
CA LEU A 207 10.38 -4.56 6.54
C LEU A 207 10.29 -4.01 5.10
N ALA A 208 11.39 -3.98 4.38
CA ALA A 208 11.44 -3.63 2.97
C ALA A 208 11.49 -4.91 2.13
N VAL A 209 10.53 -5.08 1.21
CA VAL A 209 10.39 -6.28 0.36
C VAL A 209 10.52 -5.87 -1.10
N GLN A 210 11.42 -6.53 -1.85
CA GLN A 210 11.66 -6.19 -3.25
C GLN A 210 11.94 -7.45 -4.08
N GLY A 211 11.32 -7.54 -5.24
CA GLY A 211 11.67 -8.52 -6.26
C GLY A 211 12.88 -8.08 -7.08
N HIS A 212 13.82 -8.98 -7.36
CA HIS A 212 15.00 -8.65 -8.18
C HIS A 212 14.65 -8.33 -9.65
N ASP A 213 13.54 -8.87 -10.15
CA ASP A 213 13.07 -8.68 -11.53
C ASP A 213 11.97 -7.60 -11.65
N ASP A 214 11.85 -6.71 -10.66
CA ASP A 214 10.85 -5.66 -10.66
C ASP A 214 11.07 -4.68 -11.83
N GLN A 215 10.05 -4.52 -12.66
CA GLN A 215 10.07 -3.68 -13.85
C GLN A 215 9.73 -2.20 -13.59
N TYR A 216 9.37 -1.84 -12.37
CA TYR A 216 8.99 -0.46 -12.01
C TYR A 216 9.97 0.21 -11.06
N GLY A 217 10.62 -0.54 -10.17
CA GLY A 217 11.57 -0.03 -9.20
C GLY A 217 12.75 -0.97 -8.99
N SER A 218 13.97 -0.44 -8.88
CA SER A 218 15.18 -1.24 -8.64
C SER A 218 15.46 -1.41 -7.14
N MET A 219 16.51 -2.19 -6.83
CA MET A 219 17.03 -2.29 -5.46
C MET A 219 17.49 -0.95 -4.90
N ALA A 220 17.72 0.09 -5.71
CA ALA A 220 18.05 1.43 -5.23
C ALA A 220 16.97 2.03 -4.33
N GLN A 221 15.69 1.64 -4.53
CA GLN A 221 14.60 2.05 -3.63
C GLN A 221 14.78 1.45 -2.22
N ILE A 222 15.30 0.22 -2.15
CA ILE A 222 15.57 -0.48 -0.87
C ILE A 222 16.84 0.05 -0.21
N GLU A 223 17.88 0.31 -1.00
CA GLU A 223 19.11 0.95 -0.52
C GLU A 223 18.81 2.32 0.10
N GLU A 224 17.92 3.11 -0.49
CA GLU A 224 17.46 4.39 0.06
C GLU A 224 16.78 4.21 1.43
N VAL A 225 15.97 3.15 1.61
CA VAL A 225 15.37 2.83 2.92
C VAL A 225 16.46 2.50 3.94
N GLN A 226 17.43 1.66 3.58
CA GLN A 226 18.50 1.24 4.48
C GLN A 226 19.41 2.41 4.88
N ASP A 227 19.73 3.30 3.93
CA ASP A 227 20.63 4.41 4.15
C ASP A 227 20.01 5.54 5.00
N ARG A 228 18.69 5.75 4.88
CA ARG A 228 18.01 6.87 5.52
C ARG A 228 17.27 6.52 6.81
N CYS A 229 16.70 5.30 6.94
CA CYS A 229 15.96 4.95 8.13
C CYS A 229 16.90 4.74 9.34
N TYR A 230 16.67 5.49 10.42
CA TYR A 230 17.33 5.26 11.70
C TYR A 230 16.71 4.11 12.51
N ALA A 231 15.46 3.77 12.23
CA ALA A 231 14.81 2.61 12.82
C ALA A 231 15.39 1.30 12.24
N PRO A 232 15.24 0.15 12.93
CA PRO A 232 15.67 -1.13 12.39
C PRO A 232 14.99 -1.43 11.05
N VAL A 233 15.78 -1.78 10.03
CA VAL A 233 15.32 -2.15 8.69
C VAL A 233 15.72 -3.60 8.42
N ASP A 234 14.71 -4.43 8.17
CA ASP A 234 14.89 -5.76 7.59
C ASP A 234 14.64 -5.69 6.09
N VAL A 235 15.43 -6.43 5.32
CA VAL A 235 15.27 -6.52 3.86
C VAL A 235 14.95 -7.94 3.46
N LEU A 236 13.89 -8.09 2.67
CA LEU A 236 13.51 -9.32 1.99
C LEU A 236 13.63 -9.11 0.47
N ALA A 237 14.81 -9.38 -0.07
CA ALA A 237 15.04 -9.41 -1.51
C ALA A 237 14.69 -10.81 -2.05
N ILE A 238 13.87 -10.88 -3.09
CA ILE A 238 13.27 -12.12 -3.58
C ILE A 238 13.68 -12.36 -5.02
N GLU A 239 14.30 -13.52 -5.27
CA GLU A 239 14.67 -13.99 -6.62
C GLU A 239 13.43 -14.41 -7.41
N ASP A 240 13.51 -14.38 -8.74
CA ASP A 240 12.42 -14.75 -9.66
C ASP A 240 11.09 -14.04 -9.29
N CYS A 241 11.18 -12.79 -8.88
CA CYS A 241 10.08 -11.99 -8.38
C CYS A 241 10.07 -10.62 -9.05
N ARG A 242 8.92 -10.25 -9.59
CA ARG A 242 8.68 -8.96 -10.22
C ARG A 242 8.04 -7.99 -9.24
N HIS A 243 7.21 -7.05 -9.74
CA HIS A 243 6.63 -5.97 -8.96
C HIS A 243 5.57 -6.37 -7.92
N ALA A 244 5.05 -7.58 -7.98
CA ALA A 244 3.99 -8.04 -7.08
C ALA A 244 4.42 -9.26 -6.24
N PRO A 245 5.29 -9.09 -5.21
CA PRO A 245 5.85 -10.20 -4.44
C PRO A 245 4.80 -11.16 -3.88
N HIS A 246 3.67 -10.65 -3.41
CA HIS A 246 2.56 -11.45 -2.87
C HIS A 246 1.85 -12.32 -3.94
N LEU A 247 2.06 -12.05 -5.24
CA LEU A 247 1.53 -12.83 -6.35
C LEU A 247 2.60 -13.72 -7.00
N ASP A 248 3.82 -13.19 -7.17
CA ASP A 248 4.90 -13.88 -7.87
C ASP A 248 5.59 -14.91 -6.97
N GLN A 249 5.79 -14.56 -5.69
CA GLN A 249 6.44 -15.40 -4.67
C GLN A 249 5.62 -15.39 -3.36
N PRO A 250 4.37 -15.91 -3.39
CA PRO A 250 3.40 -15.74 -2.30
C PRO A 250 3.89 -16.33 -0.98
N GLN A 251 4.53 -17.50 -1.00
CA GLN A 251 4.97 -18.15 0.23
C GLN A 251 6.14 -17.40 0.87
N ALA A 252 7.16 -17.01 0.09
CA ALA A 252 8.31 -16.25 0.61
C ALA A 252 7.86 -14.89 1.19
N THR A 253 6.93 -14.22 0.52
CA THR A 253 6.35 -12.97 0.99
C THR A 253 5.56 -13.16 2.28
N LEU A 254 4.69 -14.18 2.33
CA LEU A 254 3.88 -14.48 3.51
C LEU A 254 4.76 -14.83 4.73
N ASP A 255 5.78 -15.65 4.53
CA ASP A 255 6.70 -16.06 5.60
C ASP A 255 7.49 -14.88 6.15
N GLY A 256 8.02 -14.00 5.27
CA GLY A 256 8.75 -12.81 5.67
C GLY A 256 7.88 -11.81 6.46
N VAL A 257 6.66 -11.56 5.98
CA VAL A 257 5.70 -10.69 6.68
C VAL A 257 5.29 -11.30 8.03
N THR A 258 5.06 -12.62 8.07
CA THR A 258 4.68 -13.31 9.32
C THR A 258 5.79 -13.26 10.35
N ASP A 259 7.04 -13.50 9.94
CA ASP A 259 8.21 -13.40 10.84
C ASP A 259 8.38 -11.98 11.40
N PHE A 260 8.22 -10.98 10.54
CA PHE A 260 8.29 -9.57 10.96
C PHE A 260 7.18 -9.24 11.98
N CYS A 261 5.94 -9.61 11.73
CA CYS A 261 4.83 -9.38 12.65
C CYS A 261 5.06 -10.07 14.01
N ARG A 262 5.59 -11.30 14.01
CA ARG A 262 5.92 -12.03 15.23
C ARG A 262 6.97 -11.29 16.06
N ARG A 263 8.04 -10.81 15.41
CA ARG A 263 9.10 -10.04 16.11
C ARG A 263 8.59 -8.71 16.66
N LEU A 264 7.68 -8.02 15.96
CA LEU A 264 7.02 -6.82 16.48
C LEU A 264 6.22 -7.13 17.76
N ALA A 265 5.53 -8.25 17.83
CA ALA A 265 4.79 -8.67 19.01
C ALA A 265 5.75 -8.92 20.20
N ASP A 266 6.88 -9.59 19.97
CA ASP A 266 7.88 -9.89 21.02
C ASP A 266 8.53 -8.62 21.61
N ILE A 267 8.68 -7.55 20.82
CA ILE A 267 9.28 -6.28 21.27
C ILE A 267 8.31 -5.45 22.10
N ASN A 268 7.02 -5.58 21.87
CA ASN A 268 5.98 -4.72 22.44
C ASN A 268 5.15 -5.38 23.56
N VAL A 269 5.62 -6.51 24.10
CA VAL A 269 5.03 -7.20 25.26
C VAL A 269 5.48 -6.62 26.59
#